data_91de30d5f76afa604f949399b695560f
#
_entry.id   91de30d5f76afa604f949399b695560f
#
_cell.length_a   1.000
_cell.length_b   1.000
_cell.length_c   1.000
_cell.angle_alpha   90.00
_cell.angle_beta   90.00
_cell.angle_gamma   90.00
#
_symmetry.space_group_name_H-M   'P 1'
#
loop_
_entity.id
_entity.type
_entity.pdbx_description
1 polymer ?
#
loop_
_entity_poly.entity_id
_entity_poly.type
_entity_poly.pdbx_seq_one_letter_code
_entity_poly.pdbx_strand_id
1 'polypeptide(L)'
;MKMANDIYVVGDNEELIASIQEQMKDTFQLHSVTITELKKHHAQIILIVNSESNSAVENAQLVLADFPTASIICVNDEENFEVLRGLIRLGISDYYIFPGEEILFMEKLNTLAKEAASLYEREMDSGSFKKGGGKVFAFYSGSGGVGKTLMSTTFAQTLKLESTANVLYIDLNLQYGGSETYLGLEGNRSMVDLIPVIDELSEHHIRNVAETVEHSNLQALLSPSDAEMAEKISDEFILRLLRASKRNYDFIIIDLPSWVDERVYAALEEADKIYYVMNIDTIAIRVLKNVESLFHRLGIVTEDRLELVMNFKGRDKELNKKDMERFITYTIAAEIRRDKGIQQYINQGEPLRKEAKEKKMTAVAKDVHKWVHSMLK
;
A
#
# COMPACT_ATOMS: atom_id res chain seq x y z
N MET A 1 -3.82 -2.54 27.43
CA MET A 1 -2.46 -3.05 27.67
C MET A 1 -2.34 -4.58 27.70
N LYS A 2 -3.42 -5.35 27.52
CA LYS A 2 -3.39 -6.83 27.63
C LYS A 2 -3.20 -7.61 26.32
N MET A 3 -3.38 -7.02 25.14
CA MET A 3 -3.32 -7.75 23.85
C MET A 3 -1.95 -7.72 23.14
N ALA A 4 -1.06 -6.83 23.48
CA ALA A 4 0.25 -6.73 22.81
C ALA A 4 1.27 -7.79 23.25
N ASN A 5 0.94 -8.57 24.30
CA ASN A 5 1.83 -9.59 24.85
C ASN A 5 1.34 -11.04 24.58
N ASP A 6 0.23 -11.20 23.83
CA ASP A 6 -0.29 -12.51 23.46
C ASP A 6 0.42 -12.99 22.18
N ILE A 7 1.07 -14.15 22.25
CA ILE A 7 1.75 -14.80 21.16
C ILE A 7 1.10 -16.16 20.91
N TYR A 8 0.74 -16.43 19.68
CA TYR A 8 0.12 -17.69 19.30
C TYR A 8 1.16 -18.63 18.71
N VAL A 9 1.14 -19.88 19.16
CA VAL A 9 2.07 -20.92 18.72
C VAL A 9 1.30 -21.99 17.96
N VAL A 10 1.75 -22.25 16.74
CA VAL A 10 1.25 -23.33 15.87
C VAL A 10 2.39 -24.32 15.65
N GLY A 11 2.16 -25.57 15.97
CA GLY A 11 3.16 -26.63 15.74
C GLY A 11 2.97 -27.83 16.65
N ASP A 12 3.85 -28.81 16.52
CA ASP A 12 3.78 -30.12 17.15
C ASP A 12 5.03 -30.47 18.01
N ASN A 13 6.03 -29.59 18.07
CA ASN A 13 7.21 -29.79 18.90
C ASN A 13 6.96 -29.30 20.33
N GLU A 14 6.29 -30.15 21.13
CA GLU A 14 5.89 -29.81 22.51
C GLU A 14 7.08 -29.49 23.44
N GLU A 15 8.22 -30.15 23.26
CA GLU A 15 9.42 -29.92 24.07
C GLU A 15 10.02 -28.54 23.81
N LEU A 16 10.12 -28.16 22.53
CA LEU A 16 10.61 -26.84 22.13
C LEU A 16 9.63 -25.74 22.56
N ILE A 17 8.32 -25.96 22.38
CA ILE A 17 7.28 -25.02 22.84
C ILE A 17 7.37 -24.79 24.35
N ALA A 18 7.51 -25.85 25.15
CA ALA A 18 7.66 -25.74 26.62
C ALA A 18 8.91 -24.97 27.01
N SER A 19 10.04 -25.19 26.31
CA SER A 19 11.29 -24.48 26.54
C SER A 19 11.17 -22.99 26.25
N ILE A 20 10.55 -22.63 25.12
CA ILE A 20 10.25 -21.24 24.75
C ILE A 20 9.33 -20.60 25.78
N GLN A 21 8.28 -21.31 26.22
CA GLN A 21 7.30 -20.81 27.18
C GLN A 21 7.95 -20.52 28.54
N GLU A 22 8.85 -21.39 29.03
CA GLU A 22 9.55 -21.19 30.29
C GLU A 22 10.41 -19.91 30.26
N GLN A 23 11.07 -19.64 29.12
CA GLN A 23 11.93 -18.47 28.99
C GLN A 23 11.15 -17.17 28.82
N MET A 24 9.92 -17.24 28.29
CA MET A 24 9.10 -16.07 27.98
C MET A 24 8.04 -15.74 29.05
N LYS A 25 7.83 -16.60 30.06
CA LYS A 25 6.73 -16.53 31.03
C LYS A 25 6.55 -15.19 31.74
N ASP A 26 7.64 -14.45 31.93
CA ASP A 26 7.61 -13.17 32.62
C ASP A 26 7.28 -11.97 31.73
N THR A 27 7.36 -12.17 30.41
CA THR A 27 7.25 -11.07 29.42
C THR A 27 6.05 -11.25 28.48
N PHE A 28 5.78 -12.48 28.03
CA PHE A 28 4.75 -12.78 27.03
C PHE A 28 3.83 -13.92 27.50
N GLN A 29 2.60 -13.94 26.96
CA GLN A 29 1.66 -15.04 27.14
C GLN A 29 1.62 -15.88 25.87
N LEU A 30 2.09 -17.12 25.93
CA LEU A 30 2.04 -18.05 24.80
C LEU A 30 0.74 -18.86 24.83
N HIS A 31 0.07 -18.90 23.68
CA HIS A 31 -1.13 -19.68 23.46
C HIS A 31 -0.88 -20.73 22.39
N SER A 32 -0.69 -21.99 22.78
CA SER A 32 -0.60 -23.10 21.83
C SER A 32 -1.99 -23.40 21.24
N VAL A 33 -2.12 -23.29 19.94
CA VAL A 33 -3.40 -23.43 19.22
C VAL A 33 -3.19 -24.16 17.91
N THR A 34 -4.25 -24.83 17.44
CA THR A 34 -4.30 -25.35 16.07
C THR A 34 -4.59 -24.23 15.07
N ILE A 35 -4.22 -24.41 13.80
CA ILE A 35 -4.53 -23.44 12.73
C ILE A 35 -6.03 -23.12 12.66
N THR A 36 -6.88 -24.10 12.93
CA THR A 36 -8.34 -23.91 12.92
C THR A 36 -8.82 -23.05 14.11
N GLU A 37 -8.20 -23.20 15.27
CA GLU A 37 -8.50 -22.40 16.46
C GLU A 37 -7.94 -20.99 16.31
N LEU A 38 -6.77 -20.85 15.70
CA LEU A 38 -6.13 -19.55 15.43
C LEU A 38 -7.07 -18.58 14.71
N LYS A 39 -7.93 -19.08 13.81
CA LYS A 39 -8.94 -18.28 13.08
C LYS A 39 -9.96 -17.56 13.98
N LYS A 40 -10.10 -17.99 15.23
CA LYS A 40 -11.00 -17.37 16.20
C LYS A 40 -10.36 -16.22 16.97
N HIS A 41 -9.05 -16.00 16.76
CA HIS A 41 -8.25 -15.02 17.47
C HIS A 41 -7.71 -13.94 16.53
N HIS A 42 -7.50 -12.74 17.05
CA HIS A 42 -6.79 -11.68 16.34
C HIS A 42 -5.28 -11.81 16.63
N ALA A 43 -4.66 -12.82 16.00
CA ALA A 43 -3.24 -13.08 16.20
C ALA A 43 -2.39 -12.07 15.40
N GLN A 44 -1.54 -11.31 16.10
CA GLN A 44 -0.59 -10.37 15.48
C GLN A 44 0.82 -10.94 15.40
N ILE A 45 1.19 -11.82 16.34
CA ILE A 45 2.47 -12.50 16.36
C ILE A 45 2.19 -14.00 16.44
N ILE A 46 2.71 -14.75 15.48
CA ILE A 46 2.51 -16.19 15.38
C ILE A 46 3.87 -16.89 15.30
N LEU A 47 4.12 -17.84 16.20
CA LEU A 47 5.27 -18.71 16.13
C LEU A 47 4.89 -20.02 15.46
N ILE A 48 5.75 -20.51 14.59
CA ILE A 48 5.65 -21.83 13.97
C ILE A 48 6.77 -22.69 14.53
N VAL A 49 6.40 -23.77 15.23
CA VAL A 49 7.31 -24.64 15.96
C VAL A 49 7.00 -26.10 15.65
N ASN A 50 7.64 -26.67 14.65
CA ASN A 50 7.36 -28.03 14.18
C ASN A 50 8.56 -28.95 14.34
N SER A 51 8.26 -30.24 14.60
CA SER A 51 9.26 -31.29 14.67
C SER A 51 9.79 -31.71 13.29
N GLU A 52 8.94 -31.62 12.24
CA GLU A 52 9.29 -31.99 10.87
C GLU A 52 9.39 -30.79 9.95
N SER A 53 10.44 -30.78 9.13
CA SER A 53 10.77 -29.65 8.22
C SER A 53 9.65 -29.33 7.21
N ASN A 54 9.02 -30.35 6.64
CA ASN A 54 7.96 -30.14 5.65
C ASN A 54 6.70 -29.52 6.28
N SER A 55 6.35 -29.95 7.51
CA SER A 55 5.19 -29.40 8.22
C SER A 55 5.38 -27.96 8.63
N ALA A 56 6.62 -27.50 8.90
CA ALA A 56 6.90 -26.11 9.22
C ALA A 56 6.58 -25.17 8.04
N VAL A 57 7.00 -25.53 6.82
CA VAL A 57 6.74 -24.70 5.62
C VAL A 57 5.27 -24.74 5.23
N GLU A 58 4.61 -25.91 5.33
CA GLU A 58 3.16 -26.06 5.06
C GLU A 58 2.32 -25.25 6.03
N ASN A 59 2.62 -25.31 7.34
CA ASN A 59 1.94 -24.52 8.35
C ASN A 59 2.17 -23.01 8.15
N ALA A 60 3.39 -22.62 7.79
CA ALA A 60 3.71 -21.24 7.43
C ALA A 60 2.87 -20.73 6.25
N GLN A 61 2.71 -21.54 5.21
CA GLN A 61 1.90 -21.20 4.04
C GLN A 61 0.42 -21.06 4.39
N LEU A 62 -0.12 -21.98 5.20
CA LEU A 62 -1.52 -21.93 5.64
C LEU A 62 -1.78 -20.72 6.55
N VAL A 63 -0.89 -20.48 7.51
CA VAL A 63 -0.99 -19.33 8.41
C VAL A 63 -0.88 -18.02 7.64
N LEU A 64 0.03 -17.91 6.68
CA LEU A 64 0.19 -16.72 5.85
C LEU A 64 -1.06 -16.43 4.99
N ALA A 65 -1.72 -17.47 4.48
CA ALA A 65 -2.94 -17.33 3.69
C ALA A 65 -4.12 -16.78 4.52
N ASP A 66 -4.26 -17.24 5.77
CA ASP A 66 -5.35 -16.83 6.66
C ASP A 66 -5.02 -15.55 7.47
N PHE A 67 -3.74 -15.28 7.73
CA PHE A 67 -3.24 -14.14 8.53
C PHE A 67 -2.15 -13.37 7.78
N PRO A 68 -2.46 -12.74 6.65
CA PRO A 68 -1.45 -12.06 5.81
C PRO A 68 -0.78 -10.88 6.51
N THR A 69 -1.31 -10.43 7.65
CA THR A 69 -0.85 -9.26 8.41
C THR A 69 -0.09 -9.61 9.68
N ALA A 70 -0.15 -10.88 10.12
CA ALA A 70 0.55 -11.32 11.30
C ALA A 70 2.06 -11.41 11.04
N SER A 71 2.84 -11.07 12.05
CA SER A 71 4.28 -11.35 12.05
C SER A 71 4.49 -12.82 12.33
N ILE A 72 5.01 -13.56 11.36
CA ILE A 72 5.25 -15.00 11.46
C ILE A 72 6.74 -15.22 11.73
N ILE A 73 7.04 -15.94 12.79
CA ILE A 73 8.39 -16.35 13.15
C ILE A 73 8.43 -17.88 13.19
N CYS A 74 9.40 -18.47 12.52
CA CYS A 74 9.65 -19.89 12.64
C CYS A 74 10.80 -20.15 13.62
N VAL A 75 10.61 -21.11 14.53
CA VAL A 75 11.63 -21.51 15.52
C VAL A 75 11.85 -23.00 15.43
N ASN A 76 13.10 -23.39 15.27
CA ASN A 76 13.54 -24.78 15.23
C ASN A 76 14.59 -25.05 16.32
N ASP A 77 14.79 -26.32 16.66
CA ASP A 77 15.83 -26.79 17.57
C ASP A 77 17.21 -27.00 16.90
N GLU A 78 17.22 -27.17 15.59
CA GLU A 78 18.42 -27.35 14.78
C GLU A 78 18.39 -26.51 13.51
N GLU A 79 19.59 -26.19 12.99
CA GLU A 79 19.69 -25.50 11.69
C GLU A 79 19.13 -26.36 10.56
N ASN A 80 18.18 -25.82 9.80
CA ASN A 80 17.60 -26.47 8.65
C ASN A 80 17.49 -25.54 7.45
N PHE A 81 18.43 -25.70 6.54
CA PHE A 81 18.52 -24.87 5.34
C PHE A 81 17.33 -25.02 4.40
N GLU A 82 16.71 -26.21 4.33
CA GLU A 82 15.53 -26.43 3.48
C GLU A 82 14.31 -25.70 4.01
N VAL A 83 14.12 -25.71 5.34
CA VAL A 83 13.06 -24.93 6.00
C VAL A 83 13.28 -23.44 5.77
N LEU A 84 14.48 -22.93 6.06
CA LEU A 84 14.85 -21.53 5.86
C LEU A 84 14.58 -21.09 4.41
N ARG A 85 15.02 -21.87 3.44
CA ARG A 85 14.79 -21.61 2.01
C ARG A 85 13.29 -21.62 1.64
N GLY A 86 12.53 -22.54 2.22
CA GLY A 86 11.06 -22.60 2.05
C GLY A 86 10.36 -21.37 2.60
N LEU A 87 10.74 -20.93 3.80
CA LEU A 87 10.18 -19.75 4.47
C LEU A 87 10.51 -18.45 3.71
N ILE A 88 11.74 -18.30 3.25
CA ILE A 88 12.15 -17.13 2.44
C ILE A 88 11.30 -17.03 1.16
N ARG A 89 11.02 -18.15 0.49
CA ARG A 89 10.13 -18.17 -0.69
C ARG A 89 8.71 -17.74 -0.39
N LEU A 90 8.25 -17.94 0.84
CA LEU A 90 6.94 -17.46 1.32
C LEU A 90 7.00 -15.98 1.78
N GLY A 91 8.18 -15.36 1.79
CA GLY A 91 8.39 -14.01 2.29
C GLY A 91 8.51 -13.92 3.82
N ILE A 92 8.80 -15.05 4.49
CA ILE A 92 9.04 -15.12 5.93
C ILE A 92 10.56 -15.17 6.14
N SER A 93 11.13 -14.11 6.71
CA SER A 93 12.56 -13.98 6.97
C SER A 93 12.95 -14.24 8.42
N ASP A 94 11.98 -14.32 9.31
CA ASP A 94 12.20 -14.48 10.74
C ASP A 94 12.26 -15.97 11.10
N TYR A 95 13.48 -16.51 11.14
CA TYR A 95 13.81 -17.89 11.48
C TYR A 95 14.88 -17.90 12.56
N TYR A 96 14.65 -18.63 13.65
CA TYR A 96 15.55 -18.69 14.81
C TYR A 96 15.79 -20.12 15.26
N ILE A 97 17.00 -20.38 15.76
CA ILE A 97 17.39 -21.63 16.41
C ILE A 97 17.29 -21.47 17.93
N PHE A 98 16.53 -22.37 18.55
CA PHE A 98 16.34 -22.36 19.98
C PHE A 98 16.56 -23.77 20.58
N PRO A 99 17.51 -23.98 21.53
CA PRO A 99 18.37 -22.96 22.13
C PRO A 99 19.53 -22.53 21.23
N GLY A 100 20.02 -21.30 21.42
CA GLY A 100 21.21 -20.78 20.72
C GLY A 100 21.08 -19.31 20.30
N GLU A 101 19.91 -18.90 19.82
CA GLU A 101 19.63 -17.52 19.39
C GLU A 101 18.60 -16.81 20.28
N GLU A 102 18.49 -17.21 21.54
CA GLU A 102 17.47 -16.72 22.49
C GLU A 102 17.46 -15.17 22.60
N ILE A 103 18.65 -14.57 22.62
CA ILE A 103 18.79 -13.12 22.75
C ILE A 103 18.20 -12.42 21.52
N LEU A 104 18.56 -12.85 20.33
CA LEU A 104 18.08 -12.27 19.08
C LEU A 104 16.58 -12.50 18.91
N PHE A 105 16.10 -13.68 19.25
CA PHE A 105 14.69 -14.03 19.24
C PHE A 105 13.87 -13.13 20.19
N MET A 106 14.36 -12.93 21.43
CA MET A 106 13.69 -12.06 22.42
C MET A 106 13.73 -10.58 22.01
N GLU A 107 14.82 -10.10 21.44
CA GLU A 107 14.91 -8.74 20.89
C GLU A 107 13.90 -8.52 19.77
N LYS A 108 13.78 -9.50 18.86
CA LYS A 108 12.79 -9.46 17.77
C LYS A 108 11.36 -9.43 18.31
N LEU A 109 11.03 -10.32 19.24
CA LEU A 109 9.69 -10.34 19.86
C LEU A 109 9.36 -9.04 20.57
N ASN A 110 10.29 -8.47 21.32
CA ASN A 110 10.11 -7.17 21.98
C ASN A 110 9.87 -6.03 20.98
N THR A 111 10.55 -6.08 19.83
CA THR A 111 10.34 -5.11 18.76
C THR A 111 8.95 -5.26 18.15
N LEU A 112 8.54 -6.48 17.80
CA LEU A 112 7.21 -6.77 17.27
C LEU A 112 6.09 -6.42 18.25
N ALA A 113 6.27 -6.70 19.54
CA ALA A 113 5.30 -6.35 20.57
C ALA A 113 5.14 -4.82 20.73
N LYS A 114 6.24 -4.06 20.64
CA LYS A 114 6.18 -2.58 20.62
C LYS A 114 5.48 -2.07 19.36
N GLU A 115 5.76 -2.64 18.22
CA GLU A 115 5.08 -2.31 16.95
C GLU A 115 3.59 -2.63 17.04
N ALA A 116 3.23 -3.83 17.55
CA ALA A 116 1.85 -4.23 17.77
C ALA A 116 1.12 -3.31 18.77
N ALA A 117 1.76 -2.93 19.87
CA ALA A 117 1.20 -2.00 20.85
C ALA A 117 0.99 -0.60 20.25
N SER A 118 1.96 -0.10 19.47
CA SER A 118 1.85 1.20 18.81
C SER A 118 0.75 1.23 17.73
N LEU A 119 0.52 0.09 17.07
CA LEU A 119 -0.58 -0.08 16.12
C LEU A 119 -1.93 -0.09 16.82
N TYR A 120 -2.04 -0.78 17.97
CA TYR A 120 -3.27 -0.82 18.75
C TYR A 120 -3.65 0.56 19.30
N GLU A 121 -2.69 1.35 19.78
CA GLU A 121 -2.93 2.73 20.21
C GLU A 121 -3.38 3.62 19.04
N ARG A 122 -2.81 3.41 17.85
CA ARG A 122 -3.20 4.11 16.62
C ARG A 122 -4.58 3.69 16.11
N GLU A 123 -4.97 2.42 16.26
CA GLU A 123 -6.31 1.91 15.92
C GLU A 123 -7.40 2.46 16.84
N MET A 124 -7.08 2.79 18.09
CA MET A 124 -8.01 3.42 19.04
C MET A 124 -8.22 4.91 18.75
N ASP A 125 -7.20 5.60 18.22
CA ASP A 125 -7.25 7.06 17.97
C ASP A 125 -7.72 7.43 16.55
N SER A 126 -7.59 6.53 15.58
CA SER A 126 -8.01 6.74 14.19
C SER A 126 -8.85 5.55 13.74
N GLY A 127 -10.07 5.79 13.30
CA GLY A 127 -10.98 4.73 12.82
C GLY A 127 -10.27 3.68 11.96
N SER A 128 -10.10 2.53 12.56
CA SER A 128 -9.74 1.19 12.08
C SER A 128 -9.28 1.04 10.62
N PHE A 129 -7.99 1.21 10.36
CA PHE A 129 -7.33 0.63 9.19
C PHE A 129 -6.54 -0.60 9.63
N LYS A 130 -6.90 -1.79 9.11
CA LYS A 130 -6.22 -3.05 9.47
C LYS A 130 -4.88 -3.14 8.74
N LYS A 131 -3.79 -3.40 9.45
CA LYS A 131 -2.48 -3.72 8.83
C LYS A 131 -2.65 -4.92 7.91
N GLY A 132 -2.17 -4.78 6.65
CA GLY A 132 -2.18 -5.85 5.65
C GLY A 132 -3.49 -6.07 4.88
N GLY A 133 -4.45 -5.19 5.03
CA GLY A 133 -5.61 -5.10 4.13
C GLY A 133 -5.51 -3.87 3.23
N GLY A 134 -4.29 -3.44 2.86
CA GLY A 134 -3.98 -2.20 2.17
C GLY A 134 -4.85 -1.96 0.95
N LYS A 135 -5.53 -0.82 0.93
CA LYS A 135 -6.41 -0.45 -0.18
C LYS A 135 -5.60 0.19 -1.30
N VAL A 136 -5.81 -0.29 -2.51
CA VAL A 136 -5.16 0.23 -3.72
C VAL A 136 -6.10 1.22 -4.41
N PHE A 137 -5.66 2.46 -4.55
CA PHE A 137 -6.38 3.52 -5.25
C PHE A 137 -5.61 3.92 -6.51
N ALA A 138 -6.16 3.60 -7.68
CA ALA A 138 -5.57 3.91 -8.97
C ALA A 138 -6.12 5.25 -9.50
N PHE A 139 -5.23 6.16 -9.85
CA PHE A 139 -5.56 7.39 -10.56
C PHE A 139 -5.37 7.19 -12.05
N TYR A 140 -6.46 7.27 -12.80
CA TYR A 140 -6.47 7.03 -14.23
C TYR A 140 -7.23 8.11 -15.01
N SER A 141 -6.92 8.24 -16.27
CA SER A 141 -7.68 9.03 -17.26
C SER A 141 -7.27 8.60 -18.65
N GLY A 142 -8.22 8.50 -19.56
CA GLY A 142 -7.94 8.32 -20.99
C GLY A 142 -7.40 9.57 -21.69
N SER A 143 -7.24 10.70 -20.99
CA SER A 143 -6.72 11.96 -21.52
C SER A 143 -5.43 12.36 -20.82
N GLY A 144 -4.44 12.82 -21.59
CA GLY A 144 -3.25 13.47 -21.05
C GLY A 144 -3.54 14.90 -20.55
N GLY A 145 -2.72 15.41 -19.63
CA GLY A 145 -2.78 16.82 -19.19
C GLY A 145 -3.97 17.21 -18.31
N VAL A 146 -4.81 16.26 -17.89
CA VAL A 146 -5.98 16.53 -17.04
C VAL A 146 -5.64 16.70 -15.55
N GLY A 147 -4.37 16.53 -15.17
CA GLY A 147 -3.88 16.71 -13.80
C GLY A 147 -3.89 15.45 -12.94
N LYS A 148 -3.79 14.23 -13.53
CA LYS A 148 -3.73 12.97 -12.77
C LYS A 148 -2.64 12.99 -11.70
N THR A 149 -1.39 13.19 -12.11
CA THR A 149 -0.22 13.21 -11.22
C THR A 149 -0.34 14.26 -10.13
N LEU A 150 -0.86 15.45 -10.44
CA LEU A 150 -1.13 16.49 -9.45
C LEU A 150 -2.17 16.00 -8.41
N MET A 151 -3.24 15.33 -8.87
CA MET A 151 -4.28 14.83 -7.97
C MET A 151 -3.77 13.65 -7.13
N SER A 152 -3.11 12.66 -7.74
CA SER A 152 -2.61 11.48 -7.06
C SER A 152 -1.57 11.83 -5.99
N THR A 153 -0.60 12.70 -6.31
CA THR A 153 0.44 13.14 -5.37
C THR A 153 -0.14 13.99 -4.23
N THR A 154 -1.03 14.96 -4.55
CA THR A 154 -1.68 15.79 -3.52
C THR A 154 -2.59 14.97 -2.62
N PHE A 155 -3.31 13.99 -3.19
CA PHE A 155 -4.15 13.05 -2.43
C PHE A 155 -3.32 12.19 -1.48
N ALA A 156 -2.24 11.57 -1.97
CA ALA A 156 -1.36 10.72 -1.17
C ALA A 156 -0.71 11.49 0.00
N GLN A 157 -0.20 12.68 -0.26
CA GLN A 157 0.37 13.56 0.78
C GLN A 157 -0.69 13.98 1.80
N THR A 158 -1.88 14.37 1.33
CA THR A 158 -2.98 14.76 2.21
C THR A 158 -3.40 13.58 3.08
N LEU A 159 -3.56 12.40 2.49
CA LEU A 159 -3.93 11.19 3.22
C LEU A 159 -2.91 10.85 4.31
N LYS A 160 -1.61 10.96 3.99
CA LYS A 160 -0.54 10.73 4.97
C LYS A 160 -0.52 11.78 6.08
N LEU A 161 -0.78 13.05 5.78
CA LEU A 161 -0.78 14.13 6.76
C LEU A 161 -2.04 14.12 7.68
N GLU A 162 -3.19 13.68 7.15
CA GLU A 162 -4.48 13.70 7.89
C GLU A 162 -4.78 12.37 8.60
N SER A 163 -3.92 11.36 8.44
CA SER A 163 -4.09 10.06 9.08
C SER A 163 -2.78 9.52 9.65
N THR A 164 -2.88 8.53 10.51
CA THR A 164 -1.73 7.75 11.00
C THR A 164 -1.37 6.60 10.06
N ALA A 165 -2.08 6.45 8.94
CA ALA A 165 -1.92 5.37 8.01
C ALA A 165 -0.53 5.31 7.37
N ASN A 166 -0.06 4.11 7.07
CA ASN A 166 1.08 3.89 6.21
C ASN A 166 0.63 4.02 4.76
N VAL A 167 1.13 5.02 4.06
CA VAL A 167 0.76 5.32 2.67
C VAL A 167 1.96 5.15 1.77
N LEU A 168 1.79 4.36 0.70
CA LEU A 168 2.76 4.21 -0.37
C LEU A 168 2.20 4.86 -1.64
N TYR A 169 2.99 5.70 -2.26
CA TYR A 169 2.73 6.22 -3.60
C TYR A 169 3.57 5.45 -4.62
N ILE A 170 2.98 5.09 -5.77
CA ILE A 170 3.65 4.36 -6.85
C ILE A 170 3.41 5.11 -8.16
N ASP A 171 4.48 5.55 -8.83
CA ASP A 171 4.41 6.16 -10.15
C ASP A 171 4.55 5.08 -11.23
N LEU A 172 3.48 4.75 -11.92
CA LEU A 172 3.47 3.83 -13.06
C LEU A 172 3.49 4.55 -14.42
N ASN A 173 3.78 5.85 -14.45
CA ASN A 173 4.08 6.54 -15.69
C ASN A 173 5.53 6.25 -16.12
N LEU A 174 5.80 4.98 -16.42
CA LEU A 174 7.15 4.40 -16.52
C LEU A 174 8.05 5.02 -17.56
N GLN A 175 7.50 5.61 -18.63
CA GLN A 175 8.31 6.19 -19.71
C GLN A 175 8.85 7.58 -19.40
N TYR A 176 8.11 8.37 -18.64
CA TYR A 176 8.42 9.80 -18.46
C TYR A 176 8.45 10.25 -17.02
N GLY A 177 7.92 9.46 -16.09
CA GLY A 177 7.86 9.81 -14.67
C GLY A 177 7.13 11.12 -14.40
N GLY A 178 7.70 11.94 -13.55
CA GLY A 178 7.28 13.31 -13.29
C GLY A 178 6.70 13.54 -11.91
N SER A 179 6.35 12.50 -11.17
CA SER A 179 5.80 12.62 -9.82
C SER A 179 6.82 13.18 -8.82
N GLU A 180 8.11 12.95 -9.03
CA GLU A 180 9.20 13.49 -8.22
C GLU A 180 9.13 15.02 -8.11
N THR A 181 8.81 15.71 -9.21
CA THR A 181 8.65 17.17 -9.22
C THR A 181 7.49 17.64 -8.32
N TYR A 182 6.37 16.91 -8.28
CA TYR A 182 5.21 17.24 -7.43
C TYR A 182 5.42 16.88 -5.96
N LEU A 183 6.34 15.95 -5.70
CA LEU A 183 6.64 15.45 -4.36
C LEU A 183 7.87 16.15 -3.75
N GLY A 184 8.63 16.90 -4.54
CA GLY A 184 9.87 17.53 -4.11
C GLY A 184 10.98 16.53 -3.83
N LEU A 185 11.06 15.47 -4.66
CA LEU A 185 12.05 14.41 -4.57
C LEU A 185 13.12 14.55 -5.65
N GLU A 186 14.30 14.01 -5.41
CA GLU A 186 15.41 14.05 -6.36
C GLU A 186 15.37 12.92 -7.39
N GLY A 187 14.63 11.83 -7.13
CA GLY A 187 14.52 10.69 -8.05
C GLY A 187 15.79 9.85 -8.16
N ASN A 188 16.53 9.70 -7.05
CA ASN A 188 17.77 8.93 -7.02
C ASN A 188 17.58 7.43 -7.08
N ARG A 189 16.38 6.93 -6.71
CA ARG A 189 16.00 5.51 -6.72
C ARG A 189 14.67 5.34 -7.42
N SER A 190 14.49 4.16 -7.99
CA SER A 190 13.26 3.83 -8.70
C SER A 190 12.84 2.37 -8.44
N MET A 191 11.62 2.01 -8.83
CA MET A 191 11.11 0.65 -8.66
C MET A 191 11.92 -0.42 -9.39
N VAL A 192 12.77 -0.05 -10.37
CA VAL A 192 13.67 -0.99 -11.05
C VAL A 192 14.68 -1.63 -10.08
N ASP A 193 15.03 -0.92 -9.02
CA ASP A 193 15.96 -1.42 -7.99
C ASP A 193 15.36 -2.61 -7.20
N LEU A 194 14.05 -2.86 -7.33
CA LEU A 194 13.38 -4.01 -6.76
C LEU A 194 13.40 -5.26 -7.65
N ILE A 195 13.77 -5.15 -8.93
CA ILE A 195 13.78 -6.29 -9.87
C ILE A 195 14.62 -7.45 -9.38
N PRO A 196 15.84 -7.24 -8.86
CA PRO A 196 16.68 -8.35 -8.39
C PRO A 196 16.10 -9.16 -7.23
N VAL A 197 15.16 -8.57 -6.47
CA VAL A 197 14.56 -9.16 -5.26
C VAL A 197 13.06 -9.43 -5.40
N ILE A 198 12.52 -9.38 -6.62
CA ILE A 198 11.08 -9.45 -6.85
C ILE A 198 10.45 -10.76 -6.37
N ASP A 199 11.19 -11.88 -6.43
CA ASP A 199 10.73 -13.19 -5.97
C ASP A 199 10.66 -13.29 -4.43
N GLU A 200 11.40 -12.43 -3.72
CA GLU A 200 11.52 -12.38 -2.27
C GLU A 200 11.06 -11.01 -1.72
N LEU A 201 10.21 -10.30 -2.47
CA LEU A 201 9.84 -8.93 -2.18
C LEU A 201 9.14 -8.81 -0.82
N SER A 202 9.77 -8.06 0.08
CA SER A 202 9.29 -7.78 1.43
C SER A 202 9.12 -6.28 1.66
N GLU A 203 8.49 -5.91 2.80
CA GLU A 203 8.39 -4.52 3.25
C GLU A 203 9.76 -3.82 3.30
N HIS A 204 10.76 -4.53 3.81
CA HIS A 204 12.11 -3.98 3.94
C HIS A 204 12.70 -3.57 2.60
N HIS A 205 12.53 -4.39 1.56
CA HIS A 205 12.99 -4.09 0.21
C HIS A 205 12.27 -2.85 -0.35
N ILE A 206 10.93 -2.80 -0.23
CA ILE A 206 10.13 -1.66 -0.69
C ILE A 206 10.54 -0.39 0.03
N ARG A 207 10.67 -0.44 1.37
CA ARG A 207 11.04 0.72 2.20
C ARG A 207 12.44 1.24 1.90
N ASN A 208 13.39 0.36 1.58
CA ASN A 208 14.76 0.74 1.23
C ASN A 208 14.87 1.43 -0.13
N VAL A 209 13.99 1.10 -1.07
CA VAL A 209 13.97 1.70 -2.41
C VAL A 209 13.08 2.94 -2.45
N ALA A 210 11.96 2.94 -1.72
CA ALA A 210 11.05 4.07 -1.67
C ALA A 210 11.75 5.32 -1.12
N GLU A 211 11.59 6.44 -1.81
CA GLU A 211 12.00 7.74 -1.32
C GLU A 211 10.95 8.30 -0.36
N THR A 212 11.39 9.00 0.68
CA THR A 212 10.50 9.57 1.68
C THR A 212 10.36 11.07 1.46
N VAL A 213 9.13 11.52 1.27
CA VAL A 213 8.82 12.97 1.16
C VAL A 213 9.02 13.62 2.53
N GLU A 214 9.98 14.55 2.62
CA GLU A 214 10.47 15.15 3.86
C GLU A 214 9.35 15.70 4.77
N HIS A 215 8.40 16.43 4.18
CA HIS A 215 7.36 17.11 4.95
C HIS A 215 6.23 16.22 5.45
N SER A 216 5.85 15.19 4.68
CA SER A 216 4.69 14.33 4.97
C SER A 216 5.06 12.96 5.49
N ASN A 217 6.33 12.53 5.38
CA ASN A 217 6.78 11.15 5.56
C ASN A 217 6.03 10.15 4.65
N LEU A 218 5.51 10.62 3.51
CA LEU A 218 4.96 9.77 2.48
C LEU A 218 6.10 8.99 1.83
N GLN A 219 5.94 7.69 1.67
CA GLN A 219 6.86 6.86 0.91
C GLN A 219 6.45 6.81 -0.55
N ALA A 220 7.38 7.00 -1.47
CA ALA A 220 7.13 7.02 -2.90
C ALA A 220 8.10 6.11 -3.66
N LEU A 221 7.56 5.17 -4.43
CA LEU A 221 8.28 4.41 -5.44
C LEU A 221 8.13 5.14 -6.77
N LEU A 222 9.24 5.69 -7.22
CA LEU A 222 9.29 6.47 -8.45
C LEU A 222 9.49 5.57 -9.68
N SER A 223 9.03 6.06 -10.82
CA SER A 223 9.35 5.47 -12.13
C SER A 223 10.83 5.63 -12.44
N PRO A 224 11.42 4.75 -13.28
CA PRO A 224 12.81 4.91 -13.71
C PRO A 224 12.97 6.17 -14.57
N SER A 225 14.11 6.82 -14.45
CA SER A 225 14.47 7.97 -15.30
C SER A 225 14.85 7.57 -16.74
N ASP A 226 15.14 6.29 -16.95
CA ASP A 226 15.53 5.72 -18.24
C ASP A 226 14.42 4.79 -18.77
N ALA A 227 13.89 5.12 -19.96
CA ALA A 227 12.85 4.36 -20.62
C ALA A 227 13.27 2.92 -20.98
N GLU A 228 14.56 2.65 -21.22
CA GLU A 228 15.05 1.29 -21.45
C GLU A 228 14.95 0.44 -20.17
N MET A 229 15.17 1.06 -19.02
CA MET A 229 14.99 0.39 -17.73
C MET A 229 13.51 0.11 -17.45
N ALA A 230 12.61 0.98 -17.91
CA ALA A 230 11.16 0.79 -17.80
C ALA A 230 10.66 -0.48 -18.52
N GLU A 231 11.30 -0.89 -19.60
CA GLU A 231 10.95 -2.12 -20.35
C GLU A 231 11.18 -3.40 -19.53
N LYS A 232 12.02 -3.35 -18.49
CA LYS A 232 12.27 -4.49 -17.60
C LYS A 232 11.15 -4.73 -16.58
N ILE A 233 10.24 -3.78 -16.43
CA ILE A 233 9.09 -3.87 -15.53
C ILE A 233 7.96 -4.59 -16.27
N SER A 234 7.65 -5.81 -15.86
CA SER A 234 6.55 -6.61 -16.39
C SER A 234 5.24 -6.36 -15.61
N ASP A 235 4.12 -6.85 -16.15
CA ASP A 235 2.84 -6.94 -15.46
C ASP A 235 2.92 -7.83 -14.20
N GLU A 236 3.65 -8.95 -14.29
CA GLU A 236 3.91 -9.83 -13.14
C GLU A 236 4.67 -9.08 -12.03
N PHE A 237 5.67 -8.27 -12.38
CA PHE A 237 6.36 -7.41 -11.42
C PHE A 237 5.36 -6.49 -10.69
N ILE A 238 4.46 -5.83 -11.43
CA ILE A 238 3.44 -4.95 -10.85
C ILE A 238 2.51 -5.70 -9.91
N LEU A 239 2.03 -6.89 -10.30
CA LEU A 239 1.18 -7.72 -9.44
C LEU A 239 1.88 -8.10 -8.13
N ARG A 240 3.13 -8.54 -8.21
CA ARG A 240 3.93 -8.91 -7.02
C ARG A 240 4.18 -7.71 -6.12
N LEU A 241 4.54 -6.56 -6.70
CA LEU A 241 4.75 -5.32 -5.97
C LEU A 241 3.49 -4.89 -5.22
N LEU A 242 2.33 -4.89 -5.88
CA LEU A 242 1.07 -4.49 -5.26
C LEU A 242 0.65 -5.44 -4.14
N ARG A 243 0.78 -6.76 -4.36
CA ARG A 243 0.46 -7.76 -3.34
C ARG A 243 1.38 -7.67 -2.12
N ALA A 244 2.68 -7.46 -2.33
CA ALA A 244 3.62 -7.23 -1.23
C ALA A 244 3.31 -5.92 -0.50
N SER A 245 2.95 -4.86 -1.23
CA SER A 245 2.59 -3.57 -0.66
C SER A 245 1.31 -3.63 0.18
N LYS A 246 0.29 -4.37 -0.27
CA LYS A 246 -0.98 -4.56 0.47
C LYS A 246 -0.78 -5.13 1.88
N ARG A 247 0.28 -5.90 2.10
CA ARG A 247 0.57 -6.50 3.41
C ARG A 247 1.08 -5.49 4.45
N ASN A 248 1.66 -4.38 3.99
CA ASN A 248 2.48 -3.51 4.85
C ASN A 248 2.02 -2.06 4.86
N TYR A 249 1.22 -1.65 3.88
CA TYR A 249 0.67 -0.31 3.78
C TYR A 249 -0.85 -0.36 3.93
N ASP A 250 -1.41 0.66 4.56
CA ASP A 250 -2.86 0.81 4.69
C ASP A 250 -3.48 1.31 3.38
N PHE A 251 -2.73 2.14 2.66
CA PHE A 251 -3.13 2.67 1.36
C PHE A 251 -1.98 2.66 0.38
N ILE A 252 -2.26 2.22 -0.84
CA ILE A 252 -1.36 2.28 -1.98
C ILE A 252 -2.01 3.17 -3.04
N ILE A 253 -1.36 4.28 -3.38
CA ILE A 253 -1.84 5.24 -4.36
C ILE A 253 -1.03 5.08 -5.64
N ILE A 254 -1.69 4.79 -6.75
CA ILE A 254 -1.02 4.52 -8.03
C ILE A 254 -1.36 5.62 -9.02
N ASP A 255 -0.34 6.26 -9.60
CA ASP A 255 -0.49 7.15 -10.76
C ASP A 255 -0.27 6.38 -12.06
N LEU A 256 -1.29 6.32 -12.89
CA LEU A 256 -1.28 5.55 -14.14
C LEU A 256 -1.11 6.45 -15.36
N PRO A 257 -0.45 5.99 -16.44
CA PRO A 257 -0.44 6.69 -17.72
C PRO A 257 -1.86 6.77 -18.33
N SER A 258 -1.99 7.42 -19.48
CA SER A 258 -3.29 7.60 -20.15
C SER A 258 -3.63 6.50 -21.18
N TRP A 259 -2.78 5.50 -21.32
CA TRP A 259 -3.01 4.31 -22.16
C TRP A 259 -3.13 3.08 -21.27
N VAL A 260 -3.64 1.99 -21.83
CA VAL A 260 -3.73 0.69 -21.16
C VAL A 260 -2.82 -0.29 -21.88
N ASP A 261 -1.74 -0.68 -21.22
CA ASP A 261 -0.92 -1.84 -21.57
C ASP A 261 -1.14 -2.94 -20.50
N GLU A 262 -0.39 -4.04 -20.57
CA GLU A 262 -0.50 -5.17 -19.64
C GLU A 262 -0.21 -4.74 -18.19
N ARG A 263 0.72 -3.82 -17.97
CA ARG A 263 1.11 -3.29 -16.66
C ARG A 263 0.01 -2.45 -16.04
N VAL A 264 -0.58 -1.56 -16.83
CA VAL A 264 -1.71 -0.72 -16.40
C VAL A 264 -2.94 -1.58 -16.16
N TYR A 265 -3.17 -2.60 -17.01
CA TYR A 265 -4.24 -3.57 -16.79
C TYR A 265 -4.10 -4.27 -15.44
N ALA A 266 -2.91 -4.81 -15.14
CA ALA A 266 -2.61 -5.47 -13.87
C ALA A 266 -2.87 -4.55 -12.66
N ALA A 267 -2.47 -3.29 -12.75
CA ALA A 267 -2.71 -2.30 -11.69
C ALA A 267 -4.20 -1.97 -11.52
N LEU A 268 -4.96 -1.83 -12.61
CA LEU A 268 -6.40 -1.57 -12.58
C LEU A 268 -7.19 -2.78 -12.05
N GLU A 269 -6.75 -3.99 -12.33
CA GLU A 269 -7.37 -5.22 -11.82
C GLU A 269 -7.22 -5.32 -10.28
N GLU A 270 -6.03 -5.04 -9.76
CA GLU A 270 -5.72 -5.06 -8.32
C GLU A 270 -6.26 -3.84 -7.54
N ALA A 271 -6.73 -2.78 -8.21
CA ALA A 271 -7.21 -1.58 -7.56
C ALA A 271 -8.57 -1.81 -6.88
N ASP A 272 -8.70 -1.39 -5.62
CA ASP A 272 -9.96 -1.37 -4.89
C ASP A 272 -10.86 -0.20 -5.32
N LYS A 273 -10.23 0.92 -5.75
CA LYS A 273 -10.89 2.10 -6.30
C LYS A 273 -10.11 2.63 -7.50
N ILE A 274 -10.86 3.13 -8.49
CA ILE A 274 -10.32 3.80 -9.68
C ILE A 274 -10.85 5.23 -9.66
N TYR A 275 -9.97 6.18 -9.36
CA TYR A 275 -10.29 7.60 -9.45
C TYR A 275 -9.99 8.10 -10.86
N TYR A 276 -11.06 8.25 -11.65
CA TYR A 276 -10.97 8.74 -13.01
C TYR A 276 -10.94 10.26 -13.03
N VAL A 277 -9.77 10.83 -13.33
CA VAL A 277 -9.56 12.28 -13.39
C VAL A 277 -9.98 12.82 -14.77
N MET A 278 -10.87 13.79 -14.79
CA MET A 278 -11.34 14.39 -16.05
C MET A 278 -11.66 15.87 -15.92
N ASN A 279 -11.59 16.57 -17.05
CA ASN A 279 -12.10 17.94 -17.16
C ASN A 279 -13.64 17.93 -17.31
N ILE A 280 -14.25 19.10 -17.11
CA ILE A 280 -15.70 19.29 -17.24
C ILE A 280 -15.98 19.85 -18.64
N ASP A 281 -15.86 19.01 -19.66
CA ASP A 281 -16.15 19.35 -21.06
C ASP A 281 -16.66 18.14 -21.86
N THR A 282 -17.18 18.38 -23.04
CA THR A 282 -17.79 17.36 -23.92
C THR A 282 -16.76 16.34 -24.40
N ILE A 283 -15.52 16.77 -24.62
CA ILE A 283 -14.42 15.87 -25.08
C ILE A 283 -14.12 14.85 -23.98
N ALA A 284 -14.01 15.31 -22.73
CA ALA A 284 -13.75 14.42 -21.59
C ALA A 284 -14.87 13.39 -21.39
N ILE A 285 -16.15 13.76 -21.58
CA ILE A 285 -17.28 12.81 -21.55
C ILE A 285 -17.14 11.75 -22.63
N ARG A 286 -16.79 12.15 -23.86
CA ARG A 286 -16.57 11.21 -24.96
C ARG A 286 -15.42 10.24 -24.67
N VAL A 287 -14.32 10.74 -24.14
CA VAL A 287 -13.17 9.88 -23.75
C VAL A 287 -13.56 8.92 -22.64
N LEU A 288 -14.31 9.37 -21.62
CA LEU A 288 -14.82 8.49 -20.57
C LEU A 288 -15.65 7.34 -21.16
N LYS A 289 -16.57 7.61 -22.09
CA LYS A 289 -17.38 6.57 -22.75
C LYS A 289 -16.53 5.56 -23.56
N ASN A 290 -15.46 6.03 -24.18
CA ASN A 290 -14.51 5.13 -24.86
C ASN A 290 -13.75 4.25 -23.85
N VAL A 291 -13.35 4.81 -22.70
CA VAL A 291 -12.70 4.08 -21.62
C VAL A 291 -13.65 3.06 -20.99
N GLU A 292 -14.92 3.40 -20.75
CA GLU A 292 -15.95 2.46 -20.29
C GLU A 292 -16.04 1.25 -21.24
N SER A 293 -16.12 1.52 -22.54
CA SER A 293 -16.17 0.46 -23.56
C SER A 293 -14.91 -0.39 -23.59
N LEU A 294 -13.74 0.21 -23.38
CA LEU A 294 -12.48 -0.51 -23.28
C LEU A 294 -12.42 -1.39 -22.04
N PHE A 295 -12.76 -0.85 -20.87
CA PHE A 295 -12.76 -1.58 -19.60
C PHE A 295 -13.72 -2.77 -19.65
N HIS A 296 -14.92 -2.57 -20.21
CA HIS A 296 -15.86 -3.67 -20.39
C HIS A 296 -15.28 -4.79 -21.26
N ARG A 297 -14.59 -4.48 -22.38
CA ARG A 297 -13.96 -5.49 -23.24
C ARG A 297 -12.80 -6.20 -22.57
N LEU A 298 -12.07 -5.52 -21.70
CA LEU A 298 -10.94 -6.08 -20.95
C LEU A 298 -11.39 -6.82 -19.69
N GLY A 299 -12.68 -6.79 -19.33
CA GLY A 299 -13.20 -7.40 -18.12
C GLY A 299 -12.88 -6.62 -16.82
N ILE A 300 -12.42 -5.37 -16.92
CA ILE A 300 -12.17 -4.52 -15.76
C ILE A 300 -13.51 -4.09 -15.16
N VAL A 301 -13.77 -4.53 -13.93
CA VAL A 301 -14.99 -4.18 -13.19
C VAL A 301 -14.93 -2.72 -12.77
N THR A 302 -15.92 -1.92 -13.17
CA THR A 302 -16.04 -0.49 -12.80
C THR A 302 -17.13 -0.23 -11.76
N GLU A 303 -18.08 -1.14 -11.59
CA GLU A 303 -19.18 -1.04 -10.65
C GLU A 303 -18.64 -0.92 -9.21
N ASP A 304 -19.08 0.08 -8.46
CA ASP A 304 -18.65 0.43 -7.10
C ASP A 304 -17.14 0.73 -6.94
N ARG A 305 -16.36 0.64 -8.02
CA ARG A 305 -14.91 0.89 -8.01
C ARG A 305 -14.51 2.18 -8.71
N LEU A 306 -15.18 2.57 -9.79
CA LEU A 306 -14.84 3.77 -10.54
C LEU A 306 -15.59 4.97 -9.99
N GLU A 307 -14.83 5.99 -9.56
CA GLU A 307 -15.34 7.28 -9.11
C GLU A 307 -14.68 8.42 -9.88
N LEU A 308 -15.40 9.50 -10.11
CA LEU A 308 -14.92 10.62 -10.90
C LEU A 308 -14.30 11.71 -10.04
N VAL A 309 -13.15 12.21 -10.48
CA VAL A 309 -12.51 13.42 -9.97
C VAL A 309 -12.61 14.50 -11.05
N MET A 310 -13.51 15.44 -10.87
CA MET A 310 -13.75 16.54 -11.80
C MET A 310 -12.76 17.66 -11.55
N ASN A 311 -11.80 17.84 -12.46
CA ASN A 311 -10.77 18.85 -12.35
C ASN A 311 -11.13 20.13 -13.12
N PHE A 312 -10.45 21.23 -12.77
CA PHE A 312 -10.61 22.56 -13.37
C PHE A 312 -12.02 23.14 -13.31
N LYS A 313 -12.77 22.87 -12.25
CA LYS A 313 -14.06 23.53 -12.01
C LYS A 313 -13.89 25.06 -11.95
N GLY A 314 -14.59 25.78 -12.82
CA GLY A 314 -14.54 27.24 -12.92
C GLY A 314 -15.86 27.85 -13.38
N ARG A 315 -15.93 29.19 -13.38
CA ARG A 315 -17.17 29.91 -13.78
C ARG A 315 -17.42 29.92 -15.29
N ASP A 316 -16.36 29.75 -16.09
CA ASP A 316 -16.39 29.88 -17.55
C ASP A 316 -16.60 28.50 -18.25
N LYS A 317 -17.36 27.60 -17.64
CA LYS A 317 -17.56 26.26 -18.16
C LYS A 317 -18.90 26.16 -18.91
N GLU A 318 -18.85 25.56 -20.08
CA GLU A 318 -20.01 25.30 -20.94
C GLU A 318 -20.97 24.25 -20.34
N LEU A 319 -20.46 23.33 -19.52
CA LEU A 319 -21.25 22.29 -18.87
C LEU A 319 -21.32 22.52 -17.36
N ASN A 320 -22.52 22.44 -16.81
CA ASN A 320 -22.77 22.44 -15.38
C ASN A 320 -22.95 21.01 -14.84
N LYS A 321 -23.00 20.87 -13.52
CA LYS A 321 -23.17 19.57 -12.87
C LYS A 321 -24.40 18.79 -13.37
N LYS A 322 -25.53 19.47 -13.56
CA LYS A 322 -26.77 18.85 -14.04
C LYS A 322 -26.64 18.33 -15.47
N ASP A 323 -25.87 19.04 -16.31
CA ASP A 323 -25.61 18.58 -17.68
C ASP A 323 -24.73 17.32 -17.65
N MET A 324 -23.73 17.28 -16.76
CA MET A 324 -22.86 16.13 -16.58
C MET A 324 -23.61 14.89 -16.05
N GLU A 325 -24.48 15.06 -15.06
CA GLU A 325 -25.29 13.98 -14.46
C GLU A 325 -26.20 13.25 -15.46
N ARG A 326 -26.55 13.88 -16.58
CA ARG A 326 -27.30 13.23 -17.68
C ARG A 326 -26.49 12.21 -18.48
N PHE A 327 -25.17 12.37 -18.48
CA PHE A 327 -24.26 11.54 -19.29
C PHE A 327 -23.41 10.60 -18.46
N ILE A 328 -23.35 10.83 -17.15
CA ILE A 328 -22.45 10.16 -16.23
C ILE A 328 -23.26 9.47 -15.13
N THR A 329 -23.02 8.19 -14.95
CA THR A 329 -23.68 7.36 -13.94
C THR A 329 -22.81 7.11 -12.71
N TYR A 330 -21.54 7.49 -12.77
CA TYR A 330 -20.58 7.25 -11.68
C TYR A 330 -20.68 8.29 -10.58
N THR A 331 -20.33 7.87 -9.36
CA THR A 331 -20.19 8.75 -8.21
C THR A 331 -19.08 9.77 -8.44
N ILE A 332 -19.33 11.01 -8.10
CA ILE A 332 -18.34 12.08 -8.12
C ILE A 332 -17.65 12.12 -6.76
N ALA A 333 -16.41 11.65 -6.70
CA ALA A 333 -15.59 11.64 -5.48
C ALA A 333 -15.16 13.05 -5.08
N ALA A 334 -14.78 13.89 -6.06
CA ALA A 334 -14.34 15.26 -5.81
C ALA A 334 -14.56 16.18 -7.01
N GLU A 335 -14.77 17.46 -6.69
CA GLU A 335 -14.79 18.56 -7.65
C GLU A 335 -13.67 19.54 -7.28
N ILE A 336 -12.65 19.62 -8.13
CA ILE A 336 -11.44 20.38 -7.88
C ILE A 336 -11.49 21.71 -8.63
N ARG A 337 -11.36 22.80 -7.90
CA ARG A 337 -11.37 24.15 -8.48
C ARG A 337 -10.07 24.44 -9.21
N ARG A 338 -10.18 25.20 -10.29
CA ARG A 338 -9.01 25.74 -10.97
C ARG A 338 -8.29 26.73 -10.05
N ASP A 339 -6.98 26.55 -9.94
CA ASP A 339 -6.11 27.45 -9.19
C ASP A 339 -4.93 27.90 -10.10
N LYS A 340 -4.80 29.23 -10.28
CA LYS A 340 -3.74 29.78 -11.13
C LYS A 340 -2.36 29.75 -10.46
N GLY A 341 -2.33 29.67 -9.12
CA GLY A 341 -1.09 29.63 -8.34
C GLY A 341 -0.31 28.34 -8.40
N ILE A 342 -0.96 27.23 -8.83
CA ILE A 342 -0.37 25.90 -8.82
C ILE A 342 0.90 25.81 -9.66
N GLN A 343 0.93 26.48 -10.81
CA GLN A 343 2.08 26.43 -11.70
C GLN A 343 3.37 26.88 -11.02
N GLN A 344 3.27 27.81 -10.08
CA GLN A 344 4.44 28.25 -9.31
C GLN A 344 5.00 27.13 -8.43
N TYR A 345 4.14 26.38 -7.71
CA TYR A 345 4.57 25.24 -6.89
C TYR A 345 5.23 24.15 -7.75
N ILE A 346 4.60 23.80 -8.89
CA ILE A 346 5.15 22.79 -9.81
C ILE A 346 6.53 23.22 -10.31
N ASN A 347 6.68 24.47 -10.75
CA ASN A 347 7.93 24.98 -11.28
C ASN A 347 9.05 25.08 -10.21
N GLN A 348 8.68 25.17 -8.95
CA GLN A 348 9.60 25.20 -7.81
C GLN A 348 9.90 23.80 -7.25
N GLY A 349 9.26 22.75 -7.78
CA GLY A 349 9.35 21.41 -7.21
C GLY A 349 8.80 21.30 -5.79
N GLU A 350 7.83 22.17 -5.46
CA GLU A 350 7.26 22.22 -4.12
C GLU A 350 5.94 21.46 -4.03
N PRO A 351 5.78 20.55 -3.04
CA PRO A 351 4.52 19.87 -2.83
C PRO A 351 3.42 20.85 -2.39
N LEU A 352 2.17 20.56 -2.83
CA LEU A 352 1.01 21.39 -2.46
C LEU A 352 0.59 21.23 -0.99
N ARG A 353 1.01 20.17 -0.32
CA ARG A 353 0.76 19.89 1.08
C ARG A 353 2.07 19.63 1.81
N LYS A 354 2.35 20.41 2.85
CA LYS A 354 3.57 20.29 3.65
C LYS A 354 3.30 19.95 5.11
N GLU A 355 2.15 20.38 5.64
CA GLU A 355 1.79 20.20 7.05
C GLU A 355 0.33 19.85 7.21
N ALA A 356 -0.04 19.11 8.25
CA ALA A 356 -1.44 18.79 8.58
C ALA A 356 -2.27 20.07 8.86
N LYS A 357 -1.65 21.06 9.55
CA LYS A 357 -2.33 22.31 9.94
C LYS A 357 -1.76 23.52 9.18
N GLU A 358 -1.84 23.50 7.87
CA GLU A 358 -1.41 24.64 7.05
C GLU A 358 -2.33 25.85 7.21
N LYS A 359 -1.76 27.02 7.49
CA LYS A 359 -2.51 28.29 7.60
C LYS A 359 -3.04 28.78 6.24
N LYS A 360 -2.34 28.48 5.15
CA LYS A 360 -2.71 28.88 3.78
C LYS A 360 -2.57 27.71 2.84
N MET A 361 -3.67 27.13 2.42
CA MET A 361 -3.72 26.12 1.37
C MET A 361 -4.17 26.73 0.04
N THR A 362 -3.66 26.20 -1.06
CA THR A 362 -4.20 26.45 -2.41
C THR A 362 -5.65 25.96 -2.53
N ALA A 363 -6.37 26.41 -3.55
CA ALA A 363 -7.77 25.94 -3.75
C ALA A 363 -7.81 24.43 -3.99
N VAL A 364 -6.85 23.90 -4.75
CA VAL A 364 -6.73 22.44 -5.01
C VAL A 364 -6.44 21.70 -3.72
N ALA A 365 -5.45 22.12 -2.93
CA ALA A 365 -5.13 21.46 -1.66
C ALA A 365 -6.34 21.42 -0.71
N LYS A 366 -7.14 22.49 -0.64
CA LYS A 366 -8.38 22.54 0.15
C LYS A 366 -9.44 21.56 -0.34
N ASP A 367 -9.62 21.45 -1.66
CA ASP A 367 -10.62 20.57 -2.22
C ASP A 367 -10.22 19.11 -2.04
N VAL A 368 -8.93 18.76 -2.25
CA VAL A 368 -8.39 17.43 -1.97
C VAL A 368 -8.45 17.10 -0.47
N HIS A 369 -8.16 18.06 0.41
CA HIS A 369 -8.31 17.86 1.85
C HIS A 369 -9.76 17.49 2.25
N LYS A 370 -10.74 18.17 1.69
CA LYS A 370 -12.16 17.83 1.92
C LYS A 370 -12.50 16.43 1.42
N TRP A 371 -11.98 16.06 0.26
CA TRP A 371 -12.19 14.75 -0.32
C TRP A 371 -11.59 13.65 0.56
N VAL A 372 -10.31 13.75 0.92
CA VAL A 372 -9.65 12.80 1.82
C VAL A 372 -10.39 12.70 3.16
N HIS A 373 -10.77 13.83 3.75
CA HIS A 373 -11.52 13.82 5.00
C HIS A 373 -12.91 13.17 4.90
N SER A 374 -13.57 13.27 3.74
CA SER A 374 -14.83 12.56 3.47
C SER A 374 -14.63 11.05 3.31
N MET A 375 -13.48 10.63 2.75
CA MET A 375 -13.13 9.23 2.55
C MET A 375 -12.70 8.55 3.87
N LEU A 376 -12.09 9.30 4.79
CA LEU A 376 -11.64 8.78 6.09
C LEU A 376 -12.77 8.66 7.13
N LYS A 377 -13.95 9.24 6.88
CA LYS A 377 -15.14 9.10 7.73
C LYS A 377 -15.89 7.81 7.45
#